data_b3c4685ed98e63720f2d3c8dd4db59c5
#
_entry.id   b3c4685ed98e63720f2d3c8dd4db59c5
#
_cell.length_a   1.000
_cell.length_b   1.000
_cell.length_c   1.000
_cell.angle_alpha   90.00
_cell.angle_beta   90.00
_cell.angle_gamma   90.00
#
_symmetry.space_group_name_H-M   'P 1'
#
loop_
_entity.id
_entity.type
_entity.pdbx_description
1 polymer ?
#
loop_
_entity_poly.entity_id
_entity_poly.type
_entity_poly.pdbx_seq_one_letter_code
_entity_poly.pdbx_strand_id
1 'polypeptide(L)'
;MQPTRILRDVTLLGLAACVLSREVSVQDVAAHVIYSYPGLEPPPHLFDLIRLGKVGGIIIFGENVNETLSDTIQLFQDAYQEGTGNSGFPLLTMTDQEGGQVRRLDGGPEFSAKEVGQSANPGATAETTGNEAGKVLLQNNLNTNLAPVVDVFQAPDNFIDEYGRSYSNSSTVVAECAGEFIEGEAQEQVLSVAKHFPGLGAAASGQNTDEQPVTINSDRDTLERVDMQPYHQLIANNVPMIMCSWAVYPAVDPDSPAGLSSKWVKDTLRDEMGFKGITITDAIEAGALRSFGNDAQRGVLAAQAGMDLLLAAARNVTQGEAIVDALAEALENGRLDFTEFNAATERIMALRATLS
;
A
#
# COMPACT_ATOMS: atom_id res chain seq x y z
N MET A 1 34.20 -45.24 -59.90
CA MET A 1 34.68 -44.53 -58.71
C MET A 1 33.56 -43.65 -58.20
N GLN A 2 32.88 -44.09 -57.14
CA GLN A 2 31.86 -43.34 -56.51
C GLN A 2 32.44 -42.63 -55.25
N PRO A 3 32.09 -41.39 -54.96
CA PRO A 3 32.52 -40.75 -53.71
C PRO A 3 31.51 -41.02 -52.58
N THR A 4 32.03 -41.46 -51.49
CA THR A 4 31.43 -41.78 -50.20
C THR A 4 30.84 -40.49 -49.54
N ARG A 5 29.57 -40.49 -49.22
CA ARG A 5 28.94 -39.45 -48.40
C ARG A 5 29.22 -39.75 -46.91
N ILE A 6 29.87 -38.82 -46.23
CA ILE A 6 30.01 -38.79 -44.77
C ILE A 6 28.79 -38.08 -44.19
N LEU A 7 27.93 -38.82 -43.50
CA LEU A 7 26.90 -38.25 -42.61
C LEU A 7 27.61 -37.71 -41.37
N ARG A 8 27.43 -36.42 -41.08
CA ARG A 8 27.77 -35.84 -39.80
C ARG A 8 26.49 -35.86 -38.93
N ASP A 9 26.54 -36.70 -37.91
CA ASP A 9 25.55 -36.65 -36.80
C ASP A 9 25.73 -35.35 -36.01
N VAL A 10 24.74 -34.49 -36.08
CA VAL A 10 24.62 -33.31 -35.20
C VAL A 10 23.81 -33.76 -34.01
N THR A 11 24.49 -34.06 -32.91
CA THR A 11 23.86 -34.29 -31.62
C THR A 11 23.40 -32.94 -31.06
N LEU A 12 22.11 -32.69 -31.10
CA LEU A 12 21.48 -31.57 -30.34
C LEU A 12 21.54 -31.92 -28.84
N LEU A 13 22.47 -31.30 -28.13
CA LEU A 13 22.42 -31.24 -26.67
C LEU A 13 21.30 -30.22 -26.29
N GLY A 14 20.16 -30.77 -25.89
CA GLY A 14 19.12 -30.00 -25.22
C GLY A 14 19.62 -29.52 -23.86
N LEU A 15 19.92 -28.23 -23.72
CA LEU A 15 20.04 -27.61 -22.41
C LEU A 15 18.62 -27.60 -21.79
N ALA A 16 18.35 -28.57 -20.93
CA ALA A 16 17.30 -28.45 -19.95
C ALA A 16 17.70 -27.32 -18.97
N ALA A 17 17.11 -26.14 -19.13
CA ALA A 17 17.20 -25.13 -18.11
C ALA A 17 16.46 -25.69 -16.88
N CYS A 18 17.22 -26.10 -15.88
CA CYS A 18 16.72 -26.41 -14.57
C CYS A 18 16.27 -25.08 -13.98
N VAL A 19 14.99 -24.76 -14.11
CA VAL A 19 14.37 -23.72 -13.30
C VAL A 19 14.38 -24.29 -11.88
N LEU A 20 15.37 -23.91 -11.10
CA LEU A 20 15.36 -24.10 -9.66
C LEU A 20 14.15 -23.29 -9.17
N SER A 21 13.05 -23.97 -8.86
CA SER A 21 11.93 -23.38 -8.12
C SER A 21 12.52 -22.96 -6.77
N ARG A 22 12.74 -21.65 -6.60
CA ARG A 22 13.10 -21.09 -5.30
C ARG A 22 11.91 -21.38 -4.38
N GLU A 23 12.12 -22.16 -3.32
CA GLU A 23 11.13 -22.30 -2.28
C GLU A 23 10.89 -20.92 -1.66
N VAL A 24 9.60 -20.51 -1.50
CA VAL A 24 9.25 -19.26 -0.83
C VAL A 24 9.65 -19.39 0.63
N SER A 25 10.52 -18.52 1.10
CA SER A 25 10.88 -18.47 2.51
C SER A 25 9.76 -17.81 3.32
N VAL A 26 9.71 -18.09 4.62
CA VAL A 26 8.78 -17.40 5.54
C VAL A 26 9.03 -15.89 5.54
N GLN A 27 10.28 -15.46 5.33
CA GLN A 27 10.65 -14.05 5.20
C GLN A 27 10.05 -13.41 3.94
N ASP A 28 10.03 -14.14 2.82
CA ASP A 28 9.41 -13.65 1.59
C ASP A 28 7.90 -13.44 1.80
N VAL A 29 7.21 -14.39 2.48
CA VAL A 29 5.79 -14.25 2.81
C VAL A 29 5.53 -13.09 3.77
N ALA A 30 6.34 -12.97 4.81
CA ALA A 30 6.18 -11.94 5.83
C ALA A 30 6.44 -10.54 5.31
N ALA A 31 7.24 -10.39 4.23
CA ALA A 31 7.49 -9.10 3.59
C ALA A 31 6.21 -8.41 3.10
N HIS A 32 5.14 -9.17 2.89
CA HIS A 32 3.83 -8.68 2.43
C HIS A 32 2.94 -8.12 3.54
N VAL A 33 3.29 -8.28 4.83
CA VAL A 33 2.39 -7.93 5.94
C VAL A 33 2.95 -6.79 6.77
N ILE A 34 2.16 -5.72 6.88
CA ILE A 34 2.42 -4.56 7.74
C ILE A 34 1.69 -4.77 9.06
N TYR A 35 2.43 -4.79 10.16
CA TYR A 35 1.93 -5.06 11.49
C TYR A 35 1.55 -3.79 12.25
N SER A 36 0.74 -3.94 13.27
CA SER A 36 0.45 -2.90 14.27
C SER A 36 0.53 -3.47 15.69
N TYR A 37 0.68 -2.61 16.68
CA TYR A 37 0.73 -3.00 18.08
C TYR A 37 -0.06 -2.02 18.98
N PRO A 38 -0.55 -2.45 20.16
CA PRO A 38 -1.30 -1.58 21.05
C PRO A 38 -0.40 -0.73 21.95
N GLY A 39 -0.82 0.50 22.21
CA GLY A 39 -0.21 1.39 23.22
C GLY A 39 1.20 1.86 22.89
N LEU A 40 1.86 2.48 23.88
CA LEU A 40 3.16 3.13 23.71
C LEU A 40 4.34 2.14 23.61
N GLU A 41 4.27 1.04 24.36
CA GLU A 41 5.37 0.08 24.47
C GLU A 41 5.13 -1.11 23.54
N PRO A 42 5.97 -1.32 22.52
CA PRO A 42 5.87 -2.49 21.66
C PRO A 42 6.05 -3.78 22.47
N PRO A 43 5.19 -4.79 22.24
CA PRO A 43 5.35 -6.08 22.91
C PRO A 43 6.72 -6.72 22.59
N PRO A 44 7.44 -7.34 23.55
CA PRO A 44 8.71 -8.01 23.27
C PRO A 44 8.63 -9.04 22.15
N HIS A 45 7.51 -9.76 22.04
CA HIS A 45 7.25 -10.72 20.97
C HIS A 45 7.33 -10.09 19.55
N LEU A 46 6.94 -8.83 19.38
CA LEU A 46 7.06 -8.13 18.09
C LEU A 46 8.54 -8.00 17.66
N PHE A 47 9.43 -7.68 18.59
CA PHE A 47 10.86 -7.64 18.32
C PHE A 47 11.43 -9.01 17.93
N ASP A 48 10.95 -10.09 18.55
CA ASP A 48 11.35 -11.45 18.18
C ASP A 48 10.92 -11.79 16.74
N LEU A 49 9.70 -11.41 16.34
CA LEU A 49 9.21 -11.57 14.97
C LEU A 49 10.03 -10.74 13.96
N ILE A 50 10.38 -9.50 14.32
CA ILE A 50 11.21 -8.63 13.48
C ILE A 50 12.60 -9.27 13.27
N ARG A 51 13.26 -9.75 14.33
CA ARG A 51 14.56 -10.44 14.24
C ARG A 51 14.50 -11.70 13.39
N LEU A 52 13.38 -12.42 13.40
CA LEU A 52 13.17 -13.59 12.55
C LEU A 52 12.84 -13.24 11.08
N GLY A 53 12.76 -11.96 10.73
CA GLY A 53 12.35 -11.50 9.40
C GLY A 53 10.87 -11.78 9.09
N LYS A 54 10.03 -11.93 10.13
CA LYS A 54 8.60 -12.26 10.02
C LYS A 54 7.68 -11.04 10.01
N VAL A 55 8.21 -9.86 9.72
CA VAL A 55 7.48 -8.58 9.68
C VAL A 55 7.90 -7.83 8.43
N GLY A 56 6.96 -7.46 7.57
CA GLY A 56 7.20 -6.66 6.36
C GLY A 56 7.31 -5.17 6.65
N GLY A 57 6.60 -4.70 7.67
CA GLY A 57 6.59 -3.31 8.11
C GLY A 57 5.73 -3.10 9.34
N ILE A 58 5.72 -1.87 9.85
CA ILE A 58 4.92 -1.48 11.01
C ILE A 58 4.18 -0.18 10.71
N ILE A 59 2.89 -0.14 11.02
CA ILE A 59 2.10 1.09 11.03
C ILE A 59 2.01 1.63 12.47
N ILE A 60 2.17 2.94 12.61
CA ILE A 60 2.09 3.72 13.85
C ILE A 60 0.77 4.49 13.89
N PHE A 61 0.08 4.38 15.00
CA PHE A 61 -1.12 5.14 15.33
C PHE A 61 -0.84 6.18 16.42
N GLY A 62 -1.75 7.14 16.62
CA GLY A 62 -1.57 8.18 17.65
C GLY A 62 -1.33 7.63 19.06
N GLU A 63 -1.88 6.45 19.40
CA GLU A 63 -1.64 5.78 20.70
C GLU A 63 -0.23 5.25 20.87
N ASN A 64 0.56 5.13 19.79
CA ASN A 64 1.96 4.69 19.83
C ASN A 64 2.93 5.88 19.94
N VAL A 65 2.43 7.13 19.85
CA VAL A 65 3.26 8.33 19.74
C VAL A 65 3.60 8.89 21.11
N ASN A 66 4.88 9.05 21.38
CA ASN A 66 5.44 9.74 22.52
C ASN A 66 6.82 10.32 22.18
N GLU A 67 7.50 10.94 23.13
CA GLU A 67 8.82 11.56 22.96
C GLU A 67 9.93 10.57 22.55
N THR A 68 9.72 9.26 22.77
CA THR A 68 10.69 8.19 22.45
C THR A 68 10.33 7.40 21.18
N LEU A 69 9.36 7.84 20.40
CA LEU A 69 8.93 7.13 19.18
C LEU A 69 10.10 6.91 18.20
N SER A 70 10.90 7.95 17.97
CA SER A 70 12.07 7.87 17.06
C SER A 70 13.05 6.77 17.52
N ASP A 71 13.32 6.66 18.83
CA ASP A 71 14.17 5.60 19.37
C ASP A 71 13.52 4.22 19.20
N THR A 72 12.21 4.12 19.40
CA THR A 72 11.45 2.87 19.20
C THR A 72 11.53 2.41 17.75
N ILE A 73 11.34 3.30 16.80
CA ILE A 73 11.46 2.98 15.35
C ILE A 73 12.90 2.56 15.01
N GLN A 74 13.90 3.23 15.58
CA GLN A 74 15.31 2.83 15.39
C GLN A 74 15.56 1.42 15.92
N LEU A 75 15.02 1.07 17.11
CA LEU A 75 15.12 -0.29 17.64
C LEU A 75 14.45 -1.34 16.74
N PHE A 76 13.37 -1.02 16.06
CA PHE A 76 12.77 -1.92 15.06
C PHE A 76 13.72 -2.13 13.88
N GLN A 77 14.32 -1.06 13.35
CA GLN A 77 15.28 -1.14 12.25
C GLN A 77 16.52 -1.97 12.66
N ASP A 78 17.07 -1.71 13.86
CA ASP A 78 18.23 -2.45 14.40
C ASP A 78 17.91 -3.94 14.55
N ALA A 79 16.75 -4.28 15.14
CA ALA A 79 16.31 -5.67 15.28
C ALA A 79 16.13 -6.37 13.94
N TYR A 80 15.60 -5.66 12.93
CA TYR A 80 15.44 -6.18 11.58
C TYR A 80 16.79 -6.44 10.90
N GLN A 81 17.72 -5.49 11.00
CA GLN A 81 19.07 -5.62 10.44
C GLN A 81 19.84 -6.77 11.10
N GLU A 82 19.78 -6.87 12.44
CA GLU A 82 20.40 -7.96 13.20
C GLU A 82 19.91 -9.32 12.73
N GLY A 83 18.61 -9.49 12.60
CA GLY A 83 17.98 -10.78 12.27
C GLY A 83 18.10 -11.20 10.82
N THR A 84 18.11 -10.24 9.89
CA THR A 84 18.19 -10.51 8.44
C THR A 84 19.63 -10.47 7.89
N GLY A 85 20.63 -10.32 8.76
CA GLY A 85 22.04 -10.33 8.39
C GLY A 85 22.45 -9.13 7.53
N ASN A 86 21.92 -7.93 7.84
CA ASN A 86 22.15 -6.71 7.05
C ASN A 86 21.72 -6.89 5.58
N SER A 87 20.45 -7.25 5.38
CA SER A 87 19.86 -7.42 4.05
C SER A 87 20.02 -6.19 3.12
N GLY A 88 20.40 -5.03 3.70
CA GLY A 88 20.53 -3.76 2.99
C GLY A 88 19.20 -3.04 2.77
N PHE A 89 18.07 -3.63 3.17
CA PHE A 89 16.74 -3.04 3.00
C PHE A 89 16.13 -2.70 4.36
N PRO A 90 15.66 -1.46 4.59
CA PRO A 90 15.00 -1.10 5.83
C PRO A 90 13.62 -1.75 5.95
N LEU A 91 13.16 -1.93 7.19
CA LEU A 91 11.77 -2.26 7.49
C LEU A 91 10.88 -1.09 7.05
N LEU A 92 9.72 -1.35 6.43
CA LEU A 92 8.74 -0.30 6.16
C LEU A 92 8.14 0.18 7.49
N THR A 93 8.14 1.48 7.70
CA THR A 93 7.56 2.11 8.89
C THR A 93 6.66 3.26 8.45
N MET A 94 5.38 3.22 8.81
CA MET A 94 4.38 4.10 8.22
C MET A 94 3.39 4.68 9.21
N THR A 95 2.74 5.77 8.82
CA THR A 95 1.63 6.39 9.56
C THR A 95 0.77 7.23 8.63
N ASP A 96 -0.37 7.74 9.12
CA ASP A 96 -1.21 8.73 8.43
C ASP A 96 -0.81 10.15 8.87
N GLN A 97 -0.13 10.87 8.02
CA GLN A 97 0.23 12.28 8.19
C GLN A 97 -0.30 13.09 7.00
N GLU A 98 -1.65 13.09 6.83
CA GLU A 98 -2.32 13.73 5.71
C GLU A 98 -2.28 15.27 5.82
N GLY A 99 -2.34 15.78 7.04
CA GLY A 99 -2.50 17.19 7.37
C GLY A 99 -3.84 17.51 8.04
N GLY A 100 -3.97 18.74 8.52
CA GLY A 100 -5.17 19.18 9.22
C GLY A 100 -5.51 18.30 10.43
N GLN A 101 -6.72 17.70 10.40
CA GLN A 101 -7.18 16.83 11.49
C GLN A 101 -6.63 15.39 11.43
N VAL A 102 -6.11 14.94 10.28
CA VAL A 102 -5.57 13.58 10.11
C VAL A 102 -4.06 13.64 10.16
N ARG A 103 -3.55 13.74 11.36
CA ARG A 103 -2.13 13.71 11.73
C ARG A 103 -1.94 12.81 12.93
N ARG A 104 -0.99 11.88 12.86
CA ARG A 104 -0.69 11.01 14.01
C ARG A 104 0.49 11.53 14.82
N LEU A 105 1.40 12.26 14.16
CA LEU A 105 2.60 12.84 14.76
C LEU A 105 2.40 14.33 15.05
N ASP A 106 3.08 14.81 16.06
CA ASP A 106 3.16 16.24 16.35
C ASP A 106 3.94 16.97 15.23
N GLY A 107 3.48 18.12 14.84
CA GLY A 107 4.08 18.94 13.78
C GLY A 107 3.20 19.06 12.53
N GLY A 108 3.81 19.45 11.40
CA GLY A 108 3.08 19.69 10.15
C GLY A 108 2.66 18.41 9.41
N PRO A 109 1.88 18.54 8.34
CA PRO A 109 1.34 19.80 7.83
C PRO A 109 0.12 20.32 8.62
N GLU A 110 0.09 21.60 8.89
CA GLU A 110 -1.04 22.24 9.59
C GLU A 110 -2.29 22.30 8.72
N PHE A 111 -2.11 22.59 7.42
CA PHE A 111 -3.22 22.68 6.48
C PHE A 111 -3.79 21.28 6.18
N SER A 112 -5.11 21.21 6.15
CA SER A 112 -5.84 20.09 5.56
C SER A 112 -5.72 20.11 4.03
N ALA A 113 -5.93 18.97 3.37
CA ALA A 113 -5.94 18.92 1.90
C ALA A 113 -6.95 19.92 1.30
N LYS A 114 -8.11 20.12 1.92
CA LYS A 114 -9.13 21.10 1.49
C LYS A 114 -8.61 22.53 1.55
N GLU A 115 -7.90 22.92 2.62
CA GLU A 115 -7.30 24.26 2.72
C GLU A 115 -6.18 24.46 1.70
N VAL A 116 -5.38 23.40 1.44
CA VAL A 116 -4.38 23.39 0.37
C VAL A 116 -5.03 23.63 -0.99
N GLY A 117 -6.06 22.86 -1.34
CA GLY A 117 -6.78 22.99 -2.61
C GLY A 117 -7.49 24.32 -2.81
N GLN A 118 -7.81 25.03 -1.71
CA GLN A 118 -8.44 26.36 -1.71
C GLN A 118 -7.42 27.51 -1.63
N SER A 119 -6.12 27.24 -1.50
CA SER A 119 -5.09 28.24 -1.42
C SER A 119 -4.93 29.00 -2.74
N ALA A 120 -4.22 30.13 -2.70
CA ALA A 120 -3.97 30.95 -3.90
C ALA A 120 -3.08 30.24 -4.94
N ASN A 121 -2.28 29.26 -4.52
CA ASN A 121 -1.43 28.44 -5.39
C ASN A 121 -1.45 26.99 -4.88
N PRO A 122 -2.48 26.21 -5.23
CA PRO A 122 -2.68 24.87 -4.65
C PRO A 122 -1.49 23.93 -4.83
N GLY A 123 -0.88 23.88 -6.00
CA GLY A 123 0.27 23.01 -6.27
C GLY A 123 1.48 23.34 -5.39
N ALA A 124 1.92 24.61 -5.36
CA ALA A 124 3.06 25.01 -4.53
C ALA A 124 2.79 24.85 -3.01
N THR A 125 1.53 25.03 -2.59
CA THR A 125 1.12 24.78 -1.20
C THR A 125 1.16 23.28 -0.91
N ALA A 126 0.73 22.43 -1.83
CA ALA A 126 0.78 20.98 -1.70
C ALA A 126 2.23 20.46 -1.61
N GLU A 127 3.13 20.94 -2.45
CA GLU A 127 4.58 20.61 -2.36
C GLU A 127 5.14 20.98 -0.97
N THR A 128 4.81 22.18 -0.49
CA THR A 128 5.24 22.63 0.85
C THR A 128 4.71 21.70 1.95
N THR A 129 3.43 21.36 1.90
CA THR A 129 2.81 20.48 2.92
C THR A 129 3.33 19.05 2.83
N GLY A 130 3.63 18.53 1.63
CA GLY A 130 4.29 17.25 1.46
C GLY A 130 5.69 17.23 2.07
N ASN A 131 6.48 18.28 1.84
CA ASN A 131 7.80 18.43 2.44
C ASN A 131 7.74 18.56 3.97
N GLU A 132 6.74 19.27 4.53
CA GLU A 132 6.50 19.33 5.97
C GLU A 132 6.15 17.95 6.56
N ALA A 133 5.27 17.18 5.90
CA ALA A 133 4.93 15.81 6.29
C ALA A 133 6.18 14.92 6.27
N GLY A 134 6.94 14.94 5.18
CA GLY A 134 8.17 14.18 5.02
C GLY A 134 9.18 14.46 6.13
N LYS A 135 9.40 15.73 6.48
CA LYS A 135 10.30 16.14 7.59
C LYS A 135 9.84 15.56 8.93
N VAL A 136 8.55 15.63 9.23
CA VAL A 136 7.99 15.09 10.48
C VAL A 136 8.17 13.58 10.55
N LEU A 137 7.93 12.86 9.45
CA LEU A 137 8.17 11.42 9.39
C LEU A 137 9.66 11.10 9.60
N LEU A 138 10.54 11.77 8.87
CA LEU A 138 11.99 11.56 8.97
C LEU A 138 12.53 11.83 10.37
N GLN A 139 12.04 12.86 11.05
CA GLN A 139 12.39 13.16 12.45
C GLN A 139 12.00 12.04 13.42
N ASN A 140 11.01 11.23 13.06
CA ASN A 140 10.55 10.07 13.82
C ASN A 140 11.08 8.74 13.26
N ASN A 141 12.06 8.76 12.35
CA ASN A 141 12.62 7.58 11.66
C ASN A 141 11.57 6.76 10.87
N LEU A 142 10.44 7.39 10.49
CA LEU A 142 9.44 6.79 9.61
C LEU A 142 9.81 7.05 8.14
N ASN A 143 9.55 6.06 7.28
CA ASN A 143 9.95 6.12 5.88
C ASN A 143 8.79 6.08 4.87
N THR A 144 7.54 6.00 5.34
CA THR A 144 6.36 5.89 4.50
C THR A 144 5.20 6.67 5.08
N ASN A 145 4.53 7.47 4.27
CA ASN A 145 3.28 8.16 4.62
C ASN A 145 2.09 7.52 3.91
N LEU A 146 1.03 7.19 4.65
CA LEU A 146 -0.25 6.79 4.08
C LEU A 146 -1.04 8.03 3.62
N ALA A 147 -0.44 8.82 2.75
CA ALA A 147 -0.95 10.03 2.10
C ALA A 147 -0.25 10.21 0.73
N PRO A 148 -0.81 11.02 -0.18
CA PRO A 148 -1.98 11.87 -0.07
C PRO A 148 -3.31 11.15 -0.31
N VAL A 149 -4.41 11.79 0.14
CA VAL A 149 -5.77 11.42 -0.27
C VAL A 149 -6.04 11.98 -1.66
N VAL A 150 -6.43 11.10 -2.59
CA VAL A 150 -6.64 11.40 -4.01
C VAL A 150 -8.13 11.37 -4.40
N ASP A 151 -8.99 11.17 -3.40
CA ASP A 151 -10.44 11.14 -3.59
C ASP A 151 -10.97 12.51 -3.99
N VAL A 152 -11.78 12.57 -5.06
CA VAL A 152 -12.42 13.79 -5.57
C VAL A 152 -13.81 13.90 -4.95
N PHE A 153 -14.03 14.77 -3.96
CA PHE A 153 -15.32 14.84 -3.31
C PHE A 153 -16.43 15.31 -4.28
N GLN A 154 -17.57 14.62 -4.27
CA GLN A 154 -18.67 14.89 -5.20
C GLN A 154 -19.79 15.72 -4.56
N ALA A 155 -19.83 15.82 -3.25
CA ALA A 155 -20.78 16.66 -2.51
C ALA A 155 -20.10 17.26 -1.28
N PRO A 156 -20.38 18.54 -0.93
CA PRO A 156 -19.92 19.13 0.31
C PRO A 156 -20.32 18.28 1.53
N ASP A 157 -19.46 18.21 2.52
CA ASP A 157 -19.67 17.48 3.78
C ASP A 157 -19.95 15.97 3.59
N ASN A 158 -19.54 15.37 2.47
CA ASN A 158 -19.55 13.93 2.31
C ASN A 158 -18.42 13.28 3.15
N PHE A 159 -18.30 11.95 3.16
CA PHE A 159 -17.36 11.22 4.01
C PHE A 159 -15.91 11.72 3.90
N ILE A 160 -15.44 12.03 2.72
CA ILE A 160 -14.05 12.50 2.51
C ILE A 160 -13.91 14.00 2.79
N ASP A 161 -14.93 14.81 2.44
CA ASP A 161 -14.89 16.25 2.61
C ASP A 161 -15.13 16.70 4.07
N GLU A 162 -15.87 15.92 4.86
CA GLU A 162 -16.25 16.22 6.25
C GLU A 162 -15.04 16.57 7.14
N TYR A 163 -13.92 15.90 6.94
CA TYR A 163 -12.67 16.14 7.68
C TYR A 163 -11.64 16.95 6.88
N GLY A 164 -12.04 17.53 5.74
CA GLY A 164 -11.14 18.29 4.87
C GLY A 164 -10.05 17.46 4.22
N ARG A 165 -10.28 16.14 4.01
CA ARG A 165 -9.28 15.21 3.50
C ARG A 165 -9.09 15.28 1.99
N SER A 166 -10.05 15.80 1.23
CA SER A 166 -9.96 15.96 -0.22
C SER A 166 -9.50 17.36 -0.60
N TYR A 167 -8.58 17.48 -1.54
CA TYR A 167 -8.11 18.76 -2.08
C TYR A 167 -9.25 19.55 -2.79
N SER A 168 -10.11 18.87 -3.55
CA SER A 168 -11.11 19.54 -4.38
C SER A 168 -12.20 18.59 -4.89
N ASN A 169 -13.28 19.18 -5.42
CA ASN A 169 -14.24 18.50 -6.29
C ASN A 169 -13.83 18.54 -7.79
N SER A 170 -12.65 19.04 -8.08
CA SER A 170 -12.04 19.03 -9.42
C SER A 170 -10.94 17.99 -9.48
N SER A 171 -11.10 16.97 -10.31
CA SER A 171 -10.08 15.93 -10.50
C SER A 171 -8.72 16.49 -10.96
N THR A 172 -8.72 17.60 -11.70
CA THR A 172 -7.48 18.28 -12.14
C THR A 172 -6.74 18.89 -10.95
N VAL A 173 -7.45 19.58 -10.04
CA VAL A 173 -6.84 20.16 -8.83
C VAL A 173 -6.34 19.06 -7.89
N VAL A 174 -7.12 17.98 -7.73
CA VAL A 174 -6.69 16.83 -6.92
C VAL A 174 -5.43 16.19 -7.50
N ALA A 175 -5.36 16.00 -8.82
CA ALA A 175 -4.20 15.42 -9.48
C ALA A 175 -2.94 16.30 -9.32
N GLU A 176 -3.08 17.64 -9.49
CA GLU A 176 -2.00 18.60 -9.28
C GLU A 176 -1.52 18.56 -7.83
N CYS A 177 -2.41 18.77 -6.87
CA CYS A 177 -2.04 18.81 -5.45
C CYS A 177 -1.45 17.49 -4.96
N ALA A 178 -2.04 16.35 -5.32
CA ALA A 178 -1.52 15.06 -4.91
C ALA A 178 -0.13 14.77 -5.52
N GLY A 179 0.10 15.16 -6.78
CA GLY A 179 1.39 15.02 -7.43
C GLY A 179 2.47 15.87 -6.75
N GLU A 180 2.19 17.12 -6.45
CA GLU A 180 3.13 18.04 -5.80
C GLU A 180 3.37 17.65 -4.32
N PHE A 181 2.35 17.14 -3.62
CA PHE A 181 2.53 16.60 -2.26
C PHE A 181 3.52 15.42 -2.26
N ILE A 182 3.36 14.48 -3.20
CA ILE A 182 4.28 13.35 -3.38
C ILE A 182 5.70 13.82 -3.68
N GLU A 183 5.85 14.83 -4.52
CA GLU A 183 7.18 15.40 -4.83
C GLU A 183 7.81 16.04 -3.58
N GLY A 184 7.01 16.75 -2.76
CA GLY A 184 7.46 17.30 -1.49
C GLY A 184 7.96 16.24 -0.51
N GLU A 185 7.26 15.11 -0.38
CA GLU A 185 7.70 13.98 0.47
C GLU A 185 8.95 13.30 -0.10
N ALA A 186 9.04 13.16 -1.42
CA ALA A 186 10.20 12.55 -2.08
C ALA A 186 11.50 13.35 -1.84
N GLN A 187 11.43 14.66 -1.67
CA GLN A 187 12.58 15.51 -1.29
C GLN A 187 13.16 15.13 0.08
N GLU A 188 12.33 14.57 0.96
CA GLU A 188 12.72 14.06 2.28
C GLU A 188 12.95 12.53 2.29
N GLN A 189 12.97 11.88 1.13
CA GLN A 189 13.14 10.43 0.98
C GLN A 189 12.05 9.60 1.68
N VAL A 190 10.84 10.12 1.78
CA VAL A 190 9.66 9.43 2.33
C VAL A 190 8.81 8.92 1.17
N LEU A 191 8.34 7.67 1.30
CA LEU A 191 7.43 7.05 0.33
C LEU A 191 6.00 7.49 0.58
N SER A 192 5.30 7.88 -0.48
CA SER A 192 3.89 8.26 -0.44
C SER A 192 2.97 7.12 -0.84
N VAL A 193 1.76 7.09 -0.28
CA VAL A 193 0.68 6.17 -0.64
C VAL A 193 -0.55 6.93 -1.10
N ALA A 194 -0.83 6.95 -2.40
CA ALA A 194 -2.03 7.59 -2.94
C ALA A 194 -3.28 6.74 -2.62
N LYS A 195 -4.34 7.36 -2.06
CA LYS A 195 -5.52 6.65 -1.54
C LYS A 195 -6.84 7.41 -1.75
N HIS A 196 -7.97 6.70 -1.92
CA HIS A 196 -8.26 5.26 -1.85
C HIS A 196 -8.79 4.79 -3.22
N PHE A 197 -7.95 4.14 -4.02
CA PHE A 197 -8.31 3.72 -5.39
C PHE A 197 -9.53 2.79 -5.43
N PRO A 198 -10.48 2.93 -6.36
CA PRO A 198 -10.52 3.89 -7.48
C PRO A 198 -11.02 5.29 -7.10
N GLY A 199 -11.54 5.51 -5.91
CA GLY A 199 -11.96 6.79 -5.36
C GLY A 199 -13.18 6.69 -4.44
N LEU A 200 -13.08 7.24 -3.22
CA LEU A 200 -14.16 7.30 -2.21
C LEU A 200 -14.95 8.62 -2.28
N GLY A 201 -14.67 9.47 -3.26
CA GLY A 201 -15.25 10.81 -3.35
C GLY A 201 -16.76 10.90 -3.51
N ALA A 202 -17.43 9.79 -3.86
CA ALA A 202 -18.88 9.69 -3.94
C ALA A 202 -19.53 9.11 -2.66
N ALA A 203 -18.74 8.66 -1.66
CA ALA A 203 -19.27 8.14 -0.41
C ALA A 203 -19.99 9.25 0.37
N ALA A 204 -21.26 9.03 0.74
CA ALA A 204 -22.04 9.99 1.52
C ALA A 204 -21.50 10.13 2.95
N SER A 205 -21.90 11.20 3.64
CA SER A 205 -21.61 11.38 5.08
C SER A 205 -22.03 10.12 5.86
N GLY A 206 -21.14 9.64 6.75
CA GLY A 206 -21.34 8.43 7.53
C GLY A 206 -21.11 7.10 6.77
N GLN A 207 -20.78 7.13 5.47
CA GLN A 207 -20.38 5.94 4.74
C GLN A 207 -18.87 5.64 4.92
N ASN A 208 -18.52 5.19 6.13
CA ASN A 208 -17.18 4.85 6.51
C ASN A 208 -16.90 3.35 6.29
N THR A 209 -15.94 3.02 5.45
CA THR A 209 -15.53 1.62 5.15
C THR A 209 -14.88 0.93 6.34
N ASP A 210 -14.30 1.66 7.29
CA ASP A 210 -13.77 1.08 8.53
C ASP A 210 -14.89 0.49 9.40
N GLU A 211 -16.11 1.01 9.29
CA GLU A 211 -17.24 0.65 10.13
C GLU A 211 -18.24 -0.29 9.45
N GLN A 212 -18.48 -0.11 8.14
CA GLN A 212 -19.56 -0.78 7.43
C GLN A 212 -19.29 -0.96 5.93
N PRO A 213 -19.98 -1.91 5.26
CA PRO A 213 -19.97 -2.01 3.82
C PRO A 213 -20.49 -0.72 3.16
N VAL A 214 -19.77 -0.24 2.15
CA VAL A 214 -20.10 0.94 1.34
C VAL A 214 -20.18 0.53 -0.11
N THR A 215 -21.23 0.99 -0.82
CA THR A 215 -21.37 0.80 -2.27
C THR A 215 -21.43 2.14 -2.97
N ILE A 216 -20.56 2.33 -3.95
CA ILE A 216 -20.50 3.53 -4.80
C ILE A 216 -21.10 3.19 -6.16
N ASN A 217 -22.28 3.74 -6.44
CA ASN A 217 -23.07 3.45 -7.63
C ASN A 217 -22.74 4.36 -8.83
N SER A 218 -21.55 4.96 -8.87
CA SER A 218 -21.07 5.68 -10.04
C SER A 218 -20.92 4.73 -11.23
N ASP A 219 -21.32 5.15 -12.42
CA ASP A 219 -21.06 4.39 -13.64
C ASP A 219 -19.57 4.42 -14.02
N ARG A 220 -19.15 3.50 -14.88
CA ARG A 220 -17.74 3.37 -15.28
C ARG A 220 -17.18 4.66 -15.89
N ASP A 221 -17.97 5.35 -16.68
CA ASP A 221 -17.56 6.60 -17.36
C ASP A 221 -17.32 7.74 -16.32
N THR A 222 -18.14 7.82 -15.28
CA THR A 222 -17.95 8.75 -14.18
C THR A 222 -16.70 8.41 -13.36
N LEU A 223 -16.50 7.12 -13.02
CA LEU A 223 -15.30 6.67 -12.33
C LEU A 223 -14.03 7.03 -13.11
N GLU A 224 -14.00 6.76 -14.41
CA GLU A 224 -12.87 7.08 -15.27
C GLU A 224 -12.55 8.58 -15.33
N ARG A 225 -13.57 9.40 -15.53
CA ARG A 225 -13.38 10.84 -15.77
C ARG A 225 -13.19 11.66 -14.49
N VAL A 226 -13.66 11.17 -13.36
CA VAL A 226 -13.63 11.91 -12.08
C VAL A 226 -12.68 11.24 -11.10
N ASP A 227 -13.00 10.02 -10.67
CA ASP A 227 -12.33 9.37 -9.54
C ASP A 227 -10.94 8.81 -9.93
N MET A 228 -10.83 8.21 -11.13
CA MET A 228 -9.58 7.60 -11.59
C MET A 228 -8.67 8.57 -12.35
N GLN A 229 -9.19 9.72 -12.79
CA GLN A 229 -8.41 10.71 -13.55
C GLN A 229 -7.14 11.18 -12.81
N PRO A 230 -7.18 11.50 -11.49
CA PRO A 230 -5.96 11.84 -10.76
C PRO A 230 -4.92 10.73 -10.76
N TYR A 231 -5.34 9.47 -10.63
CA TYR A 231 -4.43 8.32 -10.62
C TYR A 231 -3.68 8.14 -11.94
N HIS A 232 -4.30 8.45 -13.11
CA HIS A 232 -3.60 8.41 -14.38
C HIS A 232 -2.37 9.33 -14.40
N GLN A 233 -2.48 10.53 -13.83
CA GLN A 233 -1.37 11.47 -13.74
C GLN A 233 -0.31 10.97 -12.75
N LEU A 234 -0.72 10.48 -11.58
CA LEU A 234 0.21 9.97 -10.57
C LEU A 234 0.97 8.73 -11.06
N ILE A 235 0.30 7.83 -11.79
CA ILE A 235 0.93 6.65 -12.41
C ILE A 235 1.96 7.07 -13.47
N ALA A 236 1.61 8.05 -14.30
CA ALA A 236 2.56 8.59 -15.29
C ALA A 236 3.79 9.24 -14.64
N ASN A 237 3.66 9.76 -13.42
CA ASN A 237 4.73 10.32 -12.59
C ASN A 237 5.38 9.30 -11.63
N ASN A 238 5.12 8.00 -11.82
CA ASN A 238 5.70 6.90 -11.04
C ASN A 238 5.40 6.97 -9.53
N VAL A 239 4.15 7.24 -9.15
CA VAL A 239 3.71 7.13 -7.75
C VAL A 239 4.16 5.79 -7.16
N PRO A 240 4.83 5.77 -5.99
CA PRO A 240 5.42 4.54 -5.47
C PRO A 240 4.38 3.51 -5.02
N MET A 241 3.31 3.98 -4.36
CA MET A 241 2.27 3.09 -3.82
C MET A 241 0.87 3.62 -4.03
N ILE A 242 -0.09 2.71 -4.21
CA ILE A 242 -1.53 3.00 -4.28
C ILE A 242 -2.28 2.09 -3.30
N MET A 243 -3.08 2.70 -2.42
CA MET A 243 -3.99 1.99 -1.52
C MET A 243 -5.35 1.81 -2.17
N CYS A 244 -5.85 0.57 -2.19
CA CYS A 244 -7.18 0.25 -2.70
C CYS A 244 -8.26 0.40 -1.62
N SER A 245 -9.39 0.95 -2.02
CA SER A 245 -10.59 1.15 -1.19
C SER A 245 -11.28 -0.16 -0.82
N TRP A 246 -11.98 -0.17 0.31
CA TRP A 246 -12.91 -1.23 0.71
C TRP A 246 -14.36 -0.99 0.26
N ALA A 247 -14.63 0.03 -0.56
CA ALA A 247 -15.95 0.20 -1.17
C ALA A 247 -16.15 -0.77 -2.35
N VAL A 248 -17.41 -1.16 -2.57
CA VAL A 248 -17.88 -1.92 -3.74
C VAL A 248 -18.28 -0.95 -4.84
N TYR A 249 -17.83 -1.22 -6.05
CA TYR A 249 -18.16 -0.42 -7.26
C TYR A 249 -18.81 -1.35 -8.31
N PRO A 250 -20.16 -1.45 -8.32
CA PRO A 250 -20.87 -2.39 -9.17
C PRO A 250 -20.65 -2.22 -10.68
N ALA A 251 -20.18 -1.06 -11.10
CA ALA A 251 -19.83 -0.79 -12.51
C ALA A 251 -18.70 -1.70 -13.03
N VAL A 252 -17.85 -2.27 -12.14
CA VAL A 252 -16.76 -3.19 -12.50
C VAL A 252 -16.92 -4.52 -11.77
N ASP A 253 -17.11 -4.49 -10.47
CA ASP A 253 -17.32 -5.70 -9.67
C ASP A 253 -18.42 -5.46 -8.63
N PRO A 254 -19.62 -6.08 -8.80
CA PRO A 254 -20.70 -5.92 -7.85
C PRO A 254 -20.56 -6.77 -6.58
N ASP A 255 -19.63 -7.74 -6.57
CA ASP A 255 -19.56 -8.77 -5.54
C ASP A 255 -18.44 -8.54 -4.53
N SER A 256 -17.40 -7.75 -4.91
CA SER A 256 -16.20 -7.57 -4.11
C SER A 256 -15.82 -6.09 -3.97
N PRO A 257 -15.35 -5.67 -2.78
CA PRO A 257 -14.67 -4.38 -2.62
C PRO A 257 -13.44 -4.28 -3.53
N ALA A 258 -13.04 -3.06 -3.90
CA ALA A 258 -11.95 -2.86 -4.86
C ALA A 258 -10.67 -3.61 -4.48
N GLY A 259 -10.24 -3.56 -3.21
CA GLY A 259 -9.03 -4.26 -2.74
C GLY A 259 -9.14 -5.79 -2.65
N LEU A 260 -10.35 -6.38 -2.80
CA LEU A 260 -10.56 -7.82 -2.92
C LEU A 260 -10.94 -8.26 -4.35
N SER A 261 -10.92 -7.36 -5.31
CA SER A 261 -11.34 -7.61 -6.69
C SER A 261 -10.16 -7.64 -7.66
N SER A 262 -9.89 -8.79 -8.26
CA SER A 262 -8.88 -8.89 -9.34
C SER A 262 -9.21 -8.00 -10.54
N LYS A 263 -10.49 -7.76 -10.82
CA LYS A 263 -10.93 -6.84 -11.87
C LYS A 263 -10.48 -5.39 -11.61
N TRP A 264 -10.45 -4.97 -10.34
CA TRP A 264 -9.95 -3.66 -9.96
C TRP A 264 -8.44 -3.62 -9.89
N VAL A 265 -7.82 -4.58 -9.20
CA VAL A 265 -6.37 -4.55 -8.92
C VAL A 265 -5.55 -4.99 -10.13
N LYS A 266 -5.88 -6.12 -10.76
CA LYS A 266 -5.11 -6.65 -11.89
C LYS A 266 -5.56 -6.03 -13.20
N ASP A 267 -6.84 -6.20 -13.56
CA ASP A 267 -7.31 -5.81 -14.89
C ASP A 267 -7.31 -4.28 -15.03
N THR A 268 -7.90 -3.54 -14.08
CA THR A 268 -8.00 -2.07 -14.21
C THR A 268 -6.71 -1.36 -13.81
N LEU A 269 -6.22 -1.51 -12.55
CA LEU A 269 -5.09 -0.70 -12.08
C LEU A 269 -3.77 -1.09 -12.75
N ARG A 270 -3.47 -2.40 -12.85
CA ARG A 270 -2.20 -2.85 -13.43
C ARG A 270 -2.20 -2.89 -14.93
N ASP A 271 -3.21 -3.51 -15.56
CA ASP A 271 -3.19 -3.76 -17.01
C ASP A 271 -3.71 -2.56 -17.79
N GLU A 272 -4.91 -2.03 -17.50
CA GLU A 272 -5.47 -0.89 -18.24
C GLU A 272 -4.73 0.43 -17.94
N MET A 273 -4.49 0.75 -16.64
CA MET A 273 -3.83 2.00 -16.24
C MET A 273 -2.30 1.91 -16.23
N GLY A 274 -1.73 0.70 -16.27
CA GLY A 274 -0.29 0.49 -16.37
C GLY A 274 0.50 0.70 -15.08
N PHE A 275 -0.13 0.65 -13.89
CA PHE A 275 0.56 0.82 -12.62
C PHE A 275 1.59 -0.28 -12.35
N LYS A 276 2.83 0.11 -12.05
CA LYS A 276 3.96 -0.80 -11.79
C LYS A 276 4.46 -0.77 -10.34
N GLY A 277 4.00 0.20 -9.54
CA GLY A 277 4.36 0.34 -8.14
C GLY A 277 3.67 -0.69 -7.23
N ILE A 278 3.69 -0.42 -5.94
CA ILE A 278 3.14 -1.29 -4.91
C ILE A 278 1.65 -1.01 -4.68
N THR A 279 0.84 -2.05 -4.68
CA THR A 279 -0.53 -1.99 -4.18
C THR A 279 -0.56 -2.35 -2.70
N ILE A 280 -1.22 -1.53 -1.88
CA ILE A 280 -1.41 -1.80 -0.45
C ILE A 280 -2.91 -1.81 -0.12
N THR A 281 -3.33 -2.70 0.78
CA THR A 281 -4.70 -2.69 1.28
C THR A 281 -4.93 -1.52 2.23
N ASP A 282 -6.15 -1.12 2.41
CA ASP A 282 -6.60 -0.46 3.63
C ASP A 282 -6.66 -1.49 4.77
N ALA A 283 -7.09 -1.11 5.99
CA ALA A 283 -7.11 -1.95 7.16
C ALA A 283 -7.89 -3.27 6.95
N ILE A 284 -7.23 -4.42 7.13
CA ILE A 284 -7.84 -5.76 6.89
C ILE A 284 -9.02 -6.04 7.83
N GLU A 285 -9.01 -5.49 9.04
CA GLU A 285 -10.08 -5.64 10.03
C GLU A 285 -11.30 -4.78 9.77
N ALA A 286 -11.27 -3.90 8.76
CA ALA A 286 -12.34 -2.95 8.43
C ALA A 286 -13.74 -3.58 8.43
N GLY A 287 -14.72 -2.81 8.92
CA GLY A 287 -16.12 -3.24 9.00
C GLY A 287 -16.75 -3.60 7.67
N ALA A 288 -16.28 -2.98 6.58
CA ALA A 288 -16.68 -3.32 5.21
C ALA A 288 -16.41 -4.79 4.84
N LEU A 289 -15.41 -5.41 5.47
CA LEU A 289 -14.98 -6.76 5.14
C LEU A 289 -15.59 -7.85 6.03
N ARG A 290 -16.51 -7.54 6.95
CA ARG A 290 -17.07 -8.50 7.91
C ARG A 290 -17.68 -9.77 7.27
N SER A 291 -18.22 -9.66 6.06
CA SER A 291 -18.79 -10.79 5.32
C SER A 291 -17.76 -11.67 4.60
N PHE A 292 -16.48 -11.26 4.54
CA PHE A 292 -15.41 -11.95 3.81
C PHE A 292 -14.55 -12.84 4.72
N GLY A 293 -15.08 -13.28 5.87
CA GLY A 293 -14.38 -14.16 6.80
C GLY A 293 -13.59 -13.43 7.88
N ASN A 294 -12.63 -14.13 8.49
CA ASN A 294 -11.70 -13.55 9.46
C ASN A 294 -10.52 -12.83 8.76
N ASP A 295 -9.68 -12.14 9.52
CA ASP A 295 -8.59 -11.31 8.97
C ASP A 295 -7.58 -12.13 8.16
N ALA A 296 -7.25 -13.35 8.59
CA ALA A 296 -6.39 -14.26 7.85
C ALA A 296 -6.98 -14.64 6.47
N GLN A 297 -8.27 -14.91 6.42
CA GLN A 297 -8.98 -15.21 5.17
C GLN A 297 -9.04 -13.98 4.24
N ARG A 298 -9.30 -12.79 4.81
CA ARG A 298 -9.30 -11.51 4.08
C ARG A 298 -7.93 -11.19 3.49
N GLY A 299 -6.85 -11.45 4.25
CA GLY A 299 -5.48 -11.30 3.76
C GLY A 299 -5.20 -12.18 2.54
N VAL A 300 -5.63 -13.45 2.57
CA VAL A 300 -5.49 -14.36 1.42
C VAL A 300 -6.32 -13.87 0.23
N LEU A 301 -7.57 -13.42 0.43
CA LEU A 301 -8.41 -12.87 -0.64
C LEU A 301 -7.79 -11.61 -1.27
N ALA A 302 -7.22 -10.71 -0.46
CA ALA A 302 -6.52 -9.53 -0.96
C ALA A 302 -5.29 -9.90 -1.80
N ALA A 303 -4.47 -10.85 -1.35
CA ALA A 303 -3.34 -11.36 -2.12
C ALA A 303 -3.78 -12.03 -3.44
N GLN A 304 -4.89 -12.79 -3.44
CA GLN A 304 -5.49 -13.36 -4.66
C GLN A 304 -5.97 -12.28 -5.63
N ALA A 305 -6.49 -11.16 -5.12
CA ALA A 305 -6.88 -10.02 -5.93
C ALA A 305 -5.67 -9.29 -6.57
N GLY A 306 -4.45 -9.51 -6.08
CA GLY A 306 -3.21 -8.92 -6.59
C GLY A 306 -2.65 -7.79 -5.73
N MET A 307 -3.07 -7.69 -4.45
CA MET A 307 -2.47 -6.76 -3.49
C MET A 307 -1.07 -7.24 -3.10
N ASP A 308 -0.12 -6.31 -3.06
CA ASP A 308 1.26 -6.59 -2.69
C ASP A 308 1.48 -6.50 -1.18
N LEU A 309 0.96 -5.45 -0.52
CA LEU A 309 1.08 -5.24 0.92
C LEU A 309 -0.30 -5.33 1.59
N LEU A 310 -0.33 -5.96 2.76
CA LEU A 310 -1.52 -6.21 3.56
C LEU A 310 -1.39 -5.49 4.90
N LEU A 311 -2.33 -4.58 5.19
CA LEU A 311 -2.28 -3.72 6.37
C LEU A 311 -3.04 -4.35 7.54
N ALA A 312 -2.32 -5.05 8.44
CA ALA A 312 -2.85 -5.61 9.67
C ALA A 312 -2.88 -4.53 10.77
N ALA A 313 -3.94 -3.72 10.77
CA ALA A 313 -4.02 -2.46 11.52
C ALA A 313 -4.88 -2.55 12.80
N ALA A 314 -5.26 -3.76 13.24
CA ALA A 314 -6.09 -3.97 14.43
C ALA A 314 -5.39 -3.67 15.77
N ARG A 315 -4.18 -3.10 15.75
CA ARG A 315 -3.33 -2.87 16.93
C ARG A 315 -3.09 -4.16 17.73
N ASN A 316 -2.86 -5.23 16.97
CA ASN A 316 -2.69 -6.57 17.52
C ASN A 316 -1.68 -7.38 16.70
N VAL A 317 -0.53 -7.69 17.32
CA VAL A 317 0.55 -8.44 16.67
C VAL A 317 0.08 -9.79 16.12
N THR A 318 -0.83 -10.49 16.83
CA THR A 318 -1.31 -11.80 16.40
C THR A 318 -2.16 -11.76 15.13
N GLN A 319 -2.72 -10.60 14.76
CA GLN A 319 -3.39 -10.42 13.47
C GLN A 319 -2.40 -10.58 12.31
N GLY A 320 -1.25 -9.92 12.41
CA GLY A 320 -0.20 -10.03 11.38
C GLY A 320 0.34 -11.46 11.27
N GLU A 321 0.59 -12.14 12.40
CA GLU A 321 1.04 -13.54 12.42
C GLU A 321 0.01 -14.44 11.71
N ALA A 322 -1.28 -14.30 12.05
CA ALA A 322 -2.34 -15.11 11.44
C ALA A 322 -2.46 -14.89 9.91
N ILE A 323 -2.21 -13.66 9.43
CA ILE A 323 -2.19 -13.36 7.99
C ILE A 323 -0.96 -14.02 7.34
N VAL A 324 0.25 -13.90 7.91
CA VAL A 324 1.47 -14.53 7.39
C VAL A 324 1.30 -16.05 7.29
N ASP A 325 0.80 -16.70 8.35
CA ASP A 325 0.57 -18.15 8.37
C ASP A 325 -0.45 -18.57 7.30
N ALA A 326 -1.53 -17.80 7.12
CA ALA A 326 -2.54 -18.09 6.11
C ALA A 326 -2.04 -17.90 4.67
N LEU A 327 -1.17 -16.91 4.41
CA LEU A 327 -0.52 -16.73 3.12
C LEU A 327 0.43 -17.89 2.81
N ALA A 328 1.25 -18.30 3.79
CA ALA A 328 2.15 -19.45 3.65
C ALA A 328 1.36 -20.72 3.33
N GLU A 329 0.31 -21.02 4.10
CA GLU A 329 -0.57 -22.15 3.82
C GLU A 329 -1.24 -22.05 2.44
N ALA A 330 -1.66 -20.85 2.02
CA ALA A 330 -2.30 -20.65 0.72
C ALA A 330 -1.34 -20.87 -0.46
N LEU A 331 -0.05 -20.55 -0.30
CA LEU A 331 1.00 -20.88 -1.27
C LEU A 331 1.29 -22.38 -1.32
N GLU A 332 1.43 -23.04 -0.16
CA GLU A 332 1.70 -24.47 -0.07
C GLU A 332 0.61 -25.32 -0.73
N ASN A 333 -0.66 -24.92 -0.56
CA ASN A 333 -1.80 -25.67 -1.11
C ASN A 333 -2.29 -25.16 -2.47
N GLY A 334 -1.58 -24.20 -3.11
CA GLY A 334 -1.86 -23.69 -4.45
C GLY A 334 -3.08 -22.77 -4.54
N ARG A 335 -3.57 -22.22 -3.43
CA ARG A 335 -4.62 -21.17 -3.44
C ARG A 335 -4.09 -19.81 -3.87
N LEU A 336 -2.79 -19.56 -3.69
CA LEU A 336 -2.08 -18.41 -4.26
C LEU A 336 -1.16 -18.90 -5.38
N ASP A 337 -1.14 -18.17 -6.50
CA ASP A 337 -0.20 -18.43 -7.58
C ASP A 337 1.20 -17.99 -7.17
N PHE A 338 2.14 -18.93 -7.21
CA PHE A 338 3.52 -18.71 -6.80
C PHE A 338 4.22 -17.63 -7.63
N THR A 339 3.98 -17.60 -8.96
CA THR A 339 4.63 -16.67 -9.87
C THR A 339 4.17 -15.23 -9.62
N GLU A 340 2.86 -15.05 -9.44
CA GLU A 340 2.28 -13.75 -9.12
C GLU A 340 2.76 -13.25 -7.74
N PHE A 341 2.78 -14.13 -6.73
CA PHE A 341 3.24 -13.78 -5.39
C PHE A 341 4.73 -13.42 -5.36
N ASN A 342 5.57 -14.19 -6.05
CA ASN A 342 7.00 -13.86 -6.17
C ASN A 342 7.22 -12.52 -6.90
N ALA A 343 6.46 -12.24 -7.95
CA ALA A 343 6.54 -10.94 -8.63
C ALA A 343 6.12 -9.77 -7.70
N ALA A 344 5.15 -9.98 -6.81
CA ALA A 344 4.79 -9.01 -5.77
C ALA A 344 5.93 -8.82 -4.75
N THR A 345 6.55 -9.92 -4.29
CA THR A 345 7.74 -9.88 -3.43
C THR A 345 8.88 -9.09 -4.09
N GLU A 346 9.15 -9.31 -5.37
CA GLU A 346 10.18 -8.58 -6.11
C GLU A 346 9.89 -7.07 -6.17
N ARG A 347 8.62 -6.68 -6.37
CA ARG A 347 8.22 -5.26 -6.33
C ARG A 347 8.46 -4.64 -4.94
N ILE A 348 8.08 -5.35 -3.86
CA ILE A 348 8.31 -4.89 -2.48
C ILE A 348 9.80 -4.69 -2.22
N MET A 349 10.64 -5.64 -2.60
CA MET A 349 12.09 -5.55 -2.39
C MET A 349 12.72 -4.43 -3.22
N ALA A 350 12.26 -4.24 -4.47
CA ALA A 350 12.71 -3.13 -5.31
C ALA A 350 12.34 -1.77 -4.71
N LEU A 351 11.13 -1.62 -4.16
CA LEU A 351 10.72 -0.39 -3.47
C LEU A 351 11.59 -0.14 -2.23
N ARG A 352 11.79 -1.15 -1.38
CA ARG A 352 12.60 -1.02 -0.15
C ARG A 352 14.05 -0.66 -0.46
N ALA A 353 14.59 -1.10 -1.59
CA ALA A 353 15.94 -0.74 -2.05
C ALA A 353 16.09 0.76 -2.37
N THR A 354 15.00 1.51 -2.59
CA THR A 354 15.06 2.96 -2.80
C THR A 354 15.22 3.76 -1.51
N LEU A 355 15.03 3.12 -0.35
CA LEU A 355 15.14 3.72 0.98
C LEU A 355 16.53 3.56 1.63
N SER A 356 17.49 2.91 0.97
CA SER A 356 18.83 2.58 1.49
C SER A 356 19.89 3.63 1.13
#